data_34eb4c267a8b65ed4adb1a06d774e583
#
_entry.id   34eb4c267a8b65ed4adb1a06d774e583
#
_cell.length_a   1.000
_cell.length_b   1.000
_cell.length_c   1.000
_cell.angle_alpha   90.00
_cell.angle_beta   90.00
_cell.angle_gamma   90.00
#
_symmetry.space_group_name_H-M   'P 1'
#
loop_
_entity.id
_entity.type
_entity.pdbx_description
1 polymer ?
#
loop_
_entity_poly.entity_id
_entity_poly.type
_entity_poly.pdbx_seq_one_letter_code
_entity_poly.pdbx_strand_id
1 'polypeptide(L)'
;MEQDIGSASGKQLVQAVERLSPAELDDFADQVAALRARRHAPMLSDDESSLFAIINQALPESERQRLTQLAERRSDETLTSAEHTELLELQQRLEALHAARIKALAELAQLRGVTLTTVMEQLGIQLPDHA
;
A
#
# COMPACT_ATOMS: atom_id res chain seq x y z
N MET A 1 26.71 -25.78 -15.34
CA MET A 1 27.22 -25.63 -13.98
C MET A 1 26.76 -24.32 -13.42
N GLU A 2 26.36 -24.34 -12.19
CA GLU A 2 25.75 -23.17 -11.52
C GLU A 2 26.64 -21.93 -11.54
N GLN A 3 27.94 -22.13 -11.45
CA GLN A 3 28.90 -21.02 -11.44
C GLN A 3 28.93 -20.25 -12.77
N ASP A 4 28.66 -20.92 -13.89
CA ASP A 4 28.65 -20.28 -15.20
C ASP A 4 27.45 -19.36 -15.37
N ILE A 5 26.31 -19.72 -14.77
CA ILE A 5 25.10 -18.89 -14.79
C ILE A 5 25.31 -17.64 -13.94
N GLY A 6 25.95 -17.76 -12.77
CA GLY A 6 26.22 -16.64 -11.89
C GLY A 6 27.26 -15.69 -12.43
N SER A 7 28.16 -16.12 -13.31
CA SER A 7 29.21 -15.30 -13.91
C SER A 7 28.86 -14.80 -15.31
N ALA A 8 27.76 -15.28 -15.91
CA ALA A 8 27.33 -14.83 -17.22
C ALA A 8 26.88 -13.38 -17.17
N SER A 9 27.50 -12.50 -17.98
CA SER A 9 27.08 -11.12 -18.11
C SER A 9 25.77 -11.03 -18.89
N GLY A 10 25.02 -9.94 -18.71
CA GLY A 10 23.82 -9.68 -19.52
C GLY A 10 24.13 -9.70 -21.02
N LYS A 11 25.30 -9.24 -21.40
CA LYS A 11 25.75 -9.23 -22.78
C LYS A 11 25.86 -10.66 -23.35
N GLN A 12 26.42 -11.58 -22.59
CA GLN A 12 26.53 -12.99 -22.99
C GLN A 12 25.18 -13.64 -23.17
N LEU A 13 24.23 -13.32 -22.28
CA LEU A 13 22.86 -13.83 -22.37
C LEU A 13 22.15 -13.29 -23.61
N VAL A 14 22.31 -12.02 -23.92
CA VAL A 14 21.76 -11.42 -25.13
C VAL A 14 22.30 -12.09 -26.38
N GLN A 15 23.60 -12.37 -26.42
CA GLN A 15 24.22 -13.09 -27.56
C GLN A 15 23.63 -14.47 -27.74
N ALA A 16 23.37 -15.19 -26.64
CA ALA A 16 22.74 -16.50 -26.72
C ALA A 16 21.31 -16.39 -27.27
N VAL A 17 20.56 -15.39 -26.85
CA VAL A 17 19.20 -15.14 -27.29
C VAL A 17 19.13 -14.78 -28.76
N GLU A 18 20.12 -14.06 -29.30
CA GLU A 18 20.19 -13.70 -30.72
C GLU A 18 20.19 -14.91 -31.66
N ARG A 19 20.58 -16.08 -31.16
CA ARG A 19 20.60 -17.32 -31.93
C ARG A 19 19.29 -18.03 -31.97
N LEU A 20 18.29 -17.59 -31.21
CA LEU A 20 16.99 -18.23 -31.16
C LEU A 20 16.16 -17.88 -32.40
N SER A 21 15.32 -18.83 -32.81
CA SER A 21 14.31 -18.56 -33.84
C SER A 21 13.28 -17.56 -33.27
N PRO A 22 12.49 -16.88 -34.14
CA PRO A 22 11.44 -15.96 -33.65
C PRO A 22 10.46 -16.61 -32.66
N ALA A 23 10.07 -17.86 -32.87
CA ALA A 23 9.19 -18.59 -31.97
C ALA A 23 9.84 -18.87 -30.61
N GLU A 24 11.11 -19.29 -30.64
CA GLU A 24 11.88 -19.53 -29.42
C GLU A 24 12.13 -18.25 -28.66
N LEU A 25 12.35 -17.13 -29.37
CA LEU A 25 12.55 -15.82 -28.76
C LEU A 25 11.29 -15.35 -28.05
N ASP A 26 10.12 -15.52 -28.67
CA ASP A 26 8.84 -15.16 -28.05
C ASP A 26 8.60 -15.98 -26.78
N ASP A 27 8.87 -17.28 -26.85
CA ASP A 27 8.74 -18.19 -25.71
C ASP A 27 9.69 -17.79 -24.59
N PHE A 28 10.92 -17.45 -24.92
CA PHE A 28 11.91 -16.98 -23.96
C PHE A 28 11.48 -15.66 -23.32
N ALA A 29 10.96 -14.71 -24.09
CA ALA A 29 10.46 -13.44 -23.59
C ALA A 29 9.32 -13.65 -22.58
N ASP A 30 8.40 -14.58 -22.87
CA ASP A 30 7.30 -14.91 -21.98
C ASP A 30 7.82 -15.50 -20.66
N GLN A 31 8.83 -16.37 -20.72
CA GLN A 31 9.45 -16.96 -19.54
C GLN A 31 10.16 -15.91 -18.69
N VAL A 32 10.87 -14.99 -19.33
CA VAL A 32 11.55 -13.88 -18.63
C VAL A 32 10.52 -12.97 -17.97
N ALA A 33 9.43 -12.65 -18.65
CA ALA A 33 8.36 -11.83 -18.10
C ALA A 33 7.72 -12.50 -16.87
N ALA A 34 7.47 -13.81 -16.93
CA ALA A 34 6.95 -14.59 -15.81
C ALA A 34 7.92 -14.61 -14.62
N LEU A 35 9.22 -14.79 -14.90
CA LEU A 35 10.26 -14.75 -13.87
C LEU A 35 10.36 -13.40 -13.20
N ARG A 36 10.29 -12.33 -14.00
CA ARG A 36 10.32 -10.96 -13.50
C ARG A 36 9.11 -10.68 -12.60
N ALA A 37 7.93 -11.11 -13.02
CA ALA A 37 6.71 -10.98 -12.21
C ALA A 37 6.83 -11.70 -10.88
N ARG A 38 7.37 -12.93 -10.88
CA ARG A 38 7.59 -13.69 -9.65
C ARG A 38 8.62 -13.05 -8.73
N ARG A 39 9.66 -12.42 -9.28
CA ARG A 39 10.67 -11.71 -8.48
C ARG A 39 10.14 -10.38 -7.94
N HIS A 40 9.28 -9.72 -8.68
CA HIS A 40 8.68 -8.46 -8.23
C HIS A 40 7.52 -8.67 -7.25
N ALA A 41 6.78 -9.76 -7.35
CA ALA A 41 5.69 -10.06 -6.44
C ALA A 41 6.12 -10.25 -4.98
N PRO A 42 7.24 -10.98 -4.66
CA PRO A 42 7.77 -11.01 -3.30
C PRO A 42 8.53 -9.74 -2.93
N MET A 43 8.85 -8.89 -3.90
CA MET A 43 9.56 -7.63 -3.69
C MET A 43 8.63 -6.43 -3.56
N LEU A 44 7.35 -6.63 -3.32
CA LEU A 44 6.64 -5.70 -2.46
C LEU A 44 7.48 -5.74 -1.20
N SER A 45 8.44 -4.83 -1.10
CA SER A 45 9.40 -4.82 -0.02
C SER A 45 8.64 -4.94 1.29
N ASP A 46 9.24 -5.56 2.29
CA ASP A 46 8.66 -5.57 3.64
C ASP A 46 8.20 -4.16 4.01
N ASP A 47 8.88 -3.14 3.50
CA ASP A 47 8.54 -1.73 3.69
C ASP A 47 7.19 -1.38 3.07
N GLU A 48 6.92 -1.77 1.81
CA GLU A 48 5.62 -1.53 1.18
C GLU A 48 4.50 -2.28 1.89
N SER A 49 4.73 -3.54 2.25
CA SER A 49 3.75 -4.35 2.98
C SER A 49 3.42 -3.73 4.33
N SER A 50 4.42 -3.24 5.05
CA SER A 50 4.23 -2.55 6.32
C SER A 50 3.42 -1.27 6.16
N LEU A 51 3.72 -0.50 5.11
CA LEU A 51 2.99 0.73 4.81
C LEU A 51 1.52 0.44 4.45
N PHE A 52 1.26 -0.59 3.65
CA PHE A 52 -0.11 -0.98 3.33
C PHE A 52 -0.89 -1.42 4.56
N ALA A 53 -0.25 -2.11 5.49
CA ALA A 53 -0.89 -2.49 6.76
C ALA A 53 -1.34 -1.26 7.54
N ILE A 54 -0.50 -0.22 7.59
CA ILE A 54 -0.84 1.04 8.26
C ILE A 54 -1.96 1.78 7.49
N ILE A 55 -1.87 1.84 6.17
CA ILE A 55 -2.86 2.52 5.32
C ILE A 55 -4.25 1.88 5.49
N ASN A 56 -4.30 0.57 5.63
CA ASN A 56 -5.55 -0.19 5.75
C ASN A 56 -6.04 -0.32 7.19
N GLN A 57 -5.31 0.19 8.16
CA GLN A 57 -5.71 0.14 9.56
C GLN A 57 -6.94 1.01 9.79
N ALA A 58 -7.90 0.48 10.55
CA ALA A 58 -9.16 1.18 10.85
C ALA A 58 -9.60 0.85 12.28
N LEU A 59 -10.49 1.66 12.82
CA LEU A 59 -11.14 1.33 14.09
C LEU A 59 -11.94 0.04 13.93
N PRO A 60 -11.98 -0.83 14.96
CA PRO A 60 -12.89 -1.97 14.97
C PRO A 60 -14.33 -1.54 14.75
N GLU A 61 -15.13 -2.40 14.14
CA GLU A 61 -16.54 -2.12 13.82
C GLU A 61 -17.35 -1.65 15.03
N SER A 62 -17.14 -2.30 16.19
CA SER A 62 -17.81 -1.92 17.43
C SER A 62 -17.50 -0.49 17.87
N GLU A 63 -16.23 -0.07 17.71
CA GLU A 63 -15.82 1.29 18.06
C GLU A 63 -16.36 2.32 17.06
N ARG A 64 -16.42 1.98 15.78
CA ARG A 64 -17.03 2.85 14.75
C ARG A 64 -18.50 3.08 15.02
N GLN A 65 -19.22 2.02 15.35
CA GLN A 65 -20.65 2.11 15.71
C GLN A 65 -20.85 2.95 16.97
N ARG A 66 -19.99 2.75 17.98
CA ARG A 66 -20.06 3.53 19.21
C ARG A 66 -19.80 5.01 18.95
N LEU A 67 -18.82 5.31 18.11
CA LEU A 67 -18.51 6.70 17.72
C LEU A 67 -19.73 7.37 17.07
N THR A 68 -20.41 6.68 16.16
CA THR A 68 -21.61 7.18 15.51
C THR A 68 -22.72 7.45 16.53
N GLN A 69 -22.96 6.52 17.45
CA GLN A 69 -23.97 6.69 18.50
C GLN A 69 -23.68 7.89 19.39
N LEU A 70 -22.42 8.04 19.80
CA LEU A 70 -22.03 9.16 20.65
C LEU A 70 -22.11 10.50 19.93
N ALA A 71 -21.77 10.52 18.63
CA ALA A 71 -21.90 11.74 17.82
C ALA A 71 -23.37 12.15 17.67
N GLU A 72 -24.30 11.19 17.50
CA GLU A 72 -25.73 11.44 17.45
C GLU A 72 -26.24 12.01 18.77
N ARG A 73 -25.82 11.42 19.91
CA ARG A 73 -26.19 11.92 21.23
C ARG A 73 -25.68 13.31 21.49
N ARG A 74 -24.47 13.63 21.00
CA ARG A 74 -23.94 14.98 21.10
C ARG A 74 -24.80 15.97 20.32
N SER A 75 -25.24 15.60 19.13
CA SER A 75 -26.12 16.43 18.32
C SER A 75 -27.47 16.67 19.00
N ASP A 76 -27.98 15.67 19.71
CA ASP A 76 -29.25 15.73 20.45
C ASP A 76 -29.08 16.36 21.84
N GLU A 77 -27.88 16.72 22.23
CA GLU A 77 -27.54 17.29 23.54
C GLU A 77 -27.89 16.36 24.70
N THR A 78 -27.87 15.03 24.46
CA THR A 78 -28.18 14.02 25.47
C THR A 78 -26.94 13.30 26.00
N LEU A 79 -25.75 13.80 25.66
CA LEU A 79 -24.49 13.16 26.01
C LEU A 79 -24.17 13.36 27.49
N THR A 80 -23.90 12.27 28.21
CA THR A 80 -23.42 12.33 29.59
C THR A 80 -21.96 12.74 29.65
N SER A 81 -21.45 13.14 30.83
CA SER A 81 -20.05 13.49 31.00
C SER A 81 -19.12 12.30 30.71
N ALA A 82 -19.50 11.09 31.13
CA ALA A 82 -18.74 9.88 30.84
C ALA A 82 -18.71 9.58 29.34
N GLU A 83 -19.83 9.74 28.67
CA GLU A 83 -19.95 9.54 27.21
C GLU A 83 -19.17 10.60 26.45
N HIS A 84 -19.11 11.82 26.94
CA HIS A 84 -18.30 12.88 26.33
C HIS A 84 -16.81 12.51 26.36
N THR A 85 -16.33 12.00 27.50
CA THR A 85 -14.95 11.53 27.62
C THR A 85 -14.67 10.37 26.66
N GLU A 86 -15.58 9.41 26.56
CA GLU A 86 -15.48 8.29 25.64
C GLU A 86 -15.41 8.76 24.19
N LEU A 87 -16.27 9.71 23.83
CA LEU A 87 -16.26 10.31 22.48
C LEU A 87 -14.92 10.95 22.15
N LEU A 88 -14.36 11.71 23.07
CA LEU A 88 -13.05 12.34 22.86
C LEU A 88 -11.93 11.31 22.68
N GLU A 89 -11.96 10.25 23.48
CA GLU A 89 -10.96 9.16 23.35
C GLU A 89 -11.06 8.47 21.98
N LEU A 90 -12.26 8.16 21.52
CA LEU A 90 -12.48 7.53 20.22
C LEU A 90 -12.05 8.46 19.07
N GLN A 91 -12.35 9.75 19.19
CA GLN A 91 -11.93 10.74 18.19
C GLN A 91 -10.41 10.87 18.14
N GLN A 92 -9.73 10.85 19.28
CA GLN A 92 -8.27 10.90 19.33
C GLN A 92 -7.66 9.67 18.66
N ARG A 93 -8.22 8.50 18.88
CA ARG A 93 -7.75 7.27 18.23
C ARG A 93 -7.96 7.31 16.72
N LEU A 94 -9.10 7.83 16.27
CA LEU A 94 -9.38 8.00 14.85
C LEU A 94 -8.41 8.98 14.20
N GLU A 95 -8.14 10.10 14.85
CA GLU A 95 -7.18 11.09 14.36
C GLU A 95 -5.77 10.52 14.25
N ALA A 96 -5.37 9.70 15.24
CA ALA A 96 -4.07 9.04 15.22
C ALA A 96 -3.96 8.06 14.04
N LEU A 97 -5.02 7.33 13.73
CA LEU A 97 -5.07 6.44 12.57
C LEU A 97 -4.99 7.22 11.25
N HIS A 98 -5.69 8.35 11.17
CA HIS A 98 -5.63 9.21 9.97
C HIS A 98 -4.24 9.80 9.77
N ALA A 99 -3.61 10.29 10.84
CA ALA A 99 -2.25 10.84 10.77
C ALA A 99 -1.24 9.76 10.35
N ALA A 100 -1.34 8.56 10.90
CA ALA A 100 -0.48 7.43 10.53
C ALA A 100 -0.69 7.04 9.06
N ARG A 101 -1.93 7.05 8.59
CA ARG A 101 -2.26 6.76 7.19
C ARG A 101 -1.61 7.77 6.24
N ILE A 102 -1.75 9.06 6.52
CA ILE A 102 -1.18 10.12 5.68
C ILE A 102 0.34 9.99 5.63
N LYS A 103 0.97 9.74 6.77
CA LYS A 103 2.41 9.53 6.86
C LYS A 103 2.84 8.31 6.02
N ALA A 104 2.11 7.20 6.13
CA ALA A 104 2.40 5.99 5.37
C ALA A 104 2.23 6.20 3.87
N LEU A 105 1.20 6.95 3.46
CA LEU A 105 0.99 7.30 2.05
C LEU A 105 2.15 8.16 1.51
N ALA A 106 2.64 9.11 2.29
CA ALA A 106 3.78 9.93 1.90
C ALA A 106 5.06 9.10 1.77
N GLU A 107 5.29 8.18 2.69
CA GLU A 107 6.44 7.26 2.61
C GLU A 107 6.34 6.34 1.39
N LEU A 108 5.14 5.83 1.09
CA LEU A 108 4.91 5.01 -0.09
C LEU A 108 5.18 5.80 -1.38
N ALA A 109 4.76 7.06 -1.42
CA ALA A 109 5.04 7.94 -2.54
C ALA A 109 6.56 8.11 -2.76
N GLN A 110 7.31 8.28 -1.69
CA GLN A 110 8.79 8.38 -1.76
C GLN A 110 9.41 7.08 -2.28
N LEU A 111 8.95 5.93 -1.78
CA LEU A 111 9.45 4.63 -2.24
C LEU A 111 9.19 4.40 -3.73
N ARG A 112 8.06 4.85 -4.23
CA ARG A 112 7.68 4.70 -5.64
C ARG A 112 8.21 5.82 -6.53
N GLY A 113 8.79 6.87 -5.94
CA GLY A 113 9.29 8.02 -6.69
C GLY A 113 8.19 8.81 -7.38
N VAL A 114 7.02 8.88 -6.76
CA VAL A 114 5.85 9.61 -7.28
C VAL A 114 5.33 10.59 -6.23
N THR A 115 4.37 11.43 -6.62
CA THR A 115 3.73 12.35 -5.69
C THR A 115 2.71 11.65 -4.81
N LEU A 116 2.40 12.25 -3.67
CA LEU A 116 1.34 11.75 -2.77
C LEU A 116 0.00 11.65 -3.51
N THR A 117 -0.35 12.67 -4.30
CA THR A 117 -1.57 12.68 -5.10
C THR A 117 -1.64 11.48 -6.04
N THR A 118 -0.52 11.16 -6.71
CA THR A 118 -0.43 10.02 -7.61
C THR A 118 -0.68 8.70 -6.86
N VAL A 119 -0.07 8.52 -5.68
CA VAL A 119 -0.30 7.31 -4.87
C VAL A 119 -1.77 7.21 -4.48
N MET A 120 -2.38 8.30 -4.05
CA MET A 120 -3.78 8.30 -3.65
C MET A 120 -4.69 7.93 -4.81
N GLU A 121 -4.41 8.43 -6.01
CA GLU A 121 -5.12 8.05 -7.22
C GLU A 121 -4.96 6.56 -7.54
N GLN A 122 -3.74 6.04 -7.43
CA GLN A 122 -3.44 4.63 -7.66
C GLN A 122 -4.23 3.71 -6.72
N LEU A 123 -4.42 4.14 -5.48
CA LEU A 123 -5.12 3.37 -4.45
C LEU A 123 -6.62 3.66 -4.39
N GLY A 124 -7.12 4.60 -5.20
CA GLY A 124 -8.52 4.98 -5.17
C GLY A 124 -8.93 5.70 -3.89
N ILE A 125 -8.00 6.37 -3.23
CA ILE A 125 -8.25 7.11 -2.00
C ILE A 125 -8.50 8.57 -2.34
N GLN A 126 -9.60 9.12 -1.82
CA GLN A 126 -9.89 10.55 -1.93
C GLN A 126 -9.65 11.22 -0.60
N LEU A 127 -8.99 12.39 -0.63
CA LEU A 127 -8.92 13.24 0.54
C LEU A 127 -10.29 13.85 0.78
N PRO A 128 -10.71 13.96 2.06
CA PRO A 128 -11.94 14.72 2.34
C PRO A 128 -11.77 16.14 1.81
N ASP A 129 -12.79 16.60 1.06
CA ASP A 129 -12.82 17.99 0.61
C ASP A 129 -12.85 18.90 1.82
N HIS A 130 -11.83 19.72 1.94
CA HIS A 130 -11.86 20.82 2.87
C HIS A 130 -12.60 21.98 2.20
N ALA A 131 -13.87 21.98 2.45
CA ALA A 131 -14.67 23.12 2.02
C ALA A 131 -14.31 24.35 2.87
#